data_1e36780335889e42dfc85f4f08040928
#
_entry.id   1e36780335889e42dfc85f4f08040928
#
_cell.length_a   1.000
_cell.length_b   1.000
_cell.length_c   1.000
_cell.angle_alpha   90.00
_cell.angle_beta   90.00
_cell.angle_gamma   90.00
#
_symmetry.space_group_name_H-M   'P 1'
#
loop_
_entity.id
_entity.type
_entity.pdbx_description
1 polymer ?
#
loop_
_entity_poly.entity_id
_entity_poly.type
_entity_poly.pdbx_seq_one_letter_code
_entity_poly.pdbx_strand_id
1 'polypeptide(L)'
;LNLNVLNQYKKIFGNKVILGLSDHTHGNNSVLGSVALGARVVEKHFTDNNHRTGPDHLFSMNPKTWKKMIKQTRILEKSLGDGKKRIEINEKLSSIVQRRSIRLNRSLKKGTKIEEKFLIYLRPCPKNGLSPYEKNKILGKKLIRNLEKEEIVNCQNTI
;
A
#
# COMPACT_ATOMS: atom_id res chain seq x y z
N LEU A 1 -3.15 14.96 24.02
CA LEU A 1 -4.07 14.02 23.38
C LEU A 1 -3.37 12.67 23.18
N ASN A 2 -4.08 11.57 23.43
CA ASN A 2 -3.56 10.20 23.28
C ASN A 2 -4.53 9.37 22.43
N LEU A 3 -4.42 9.45 21.10
CA LEU A 3 -5.30 8.74 20.17
C LEU A 3 -5.17 7.22 20.27
N ASN A 4 -4.02 6.69 20.71
CA ASN A 4 -3.83 5.24 20.84
C ASN A 4 -4.78 4.58 21.84
N VAL A 5 -5.42 5.35 22.71
CA VAL A 5 -6.48 4.84 23.61
C VAL A 5 -7.66 4.26 22.81
N LEU A 6 -7.95 4.76 21.62
CA LEU A 6 -8.99 4.20 20.73
C LEU A 6 -8.72 2.73 20.40
N ASN A 7 -7.44 2.35 20.20
CA ASN A 7 -7.08 0.94 19.98
C ASN A 7 -7.36 0.06 21.21
N GLN A 8 -7.15 0.60 22.42
CA GLN A 8 -7.47 -0.12 23.66
C GLN A 8 -8.99 -0.28 23.82
N TYR A 9 -9.76 0.77 23.58
CA TYR A 9 -11.22 0.70 23.62
C TYR A 9 -11.78 -0.29 22.60
N LYS A 10 -11.21 -0.32 21.37
CA LYS A 10 -11.57 -1.31 20.37
C LYS A 10 -11.29 -2.75 20.82
N LYS A 11 -10.18 -2.99 21.52
CA LYS A 11 -9.85 -4.32 22.08
C LYS A 11 -10.81 -4.71 23.23
N ILE A 12 -11.15 -3.77 24.11
CA ILE A 12 -11.98 -4.04 25.30
C ILE A 12 -13.44 -4.22 24.90
N PHE A 13 -13.98 -3.33 24.08
CA PHE A 13 -15.42 -3.25 23.79
C PHE A 13 -15.82 -3.90 22.46
N GLY A 14 -14.84 -4.13 21.56
CA GLY A 14 -15.10 -4.67 20.23
C GLY A 14 -16.08 -3.80 19.44
N ASN A 15 -17.09 -4.45 18.86
CA ASN A 15 -18.14 -3.78 18.08
C ASN A 15 -19.38 -3.39 18.92
N LYS A 16 -19.30 -3.51 20.24
CA LYS A 16 -20.43 -3.20 21.13
C LYS A 16 -20.64 -1.70 21.33
N VAL A 17 -19.64 -0.89 21.00
CA VAL A 17 -19.66 0.57 21.15
C VAL A 17 -19.20 1.27 19.89
N ILE A 18 -19.68 2.49 19.69
CA ILE A 18 -19.19 3.38 18.64
C ILE A 18 -18.10 4.26 19.25
N LEU A 19 -16.89 4.19 18.69
CA LEU A 19 -15.77 5.01 19.12
C LEU A 19 -15.90 6.44 18.61
N GLY A 20 -15.55 7.40 19.44
CA GLY A 20 -15.56 8.82 19.13
C GLY A 20 -14.38 9.57 19.72
N LEU A 21 -14.23 10.82 19.31
CA LEU A 21 -13.23 11.77 19.81
C LEU A 21 -13.92 13.10 20.14
N SER A 22 -13.75 13.59 21.36
CA SER A 22 -13.98 14.99 21.72
C SER A 22 -12.62 15.70 21.65
N ASP A 23 -12.47 16.67 20.75
CA ASP A 23 -11.18 17.25 20.37
C ASP A 23 -11.11 18.76 20.60
N HIS A 24 -10.20 19.16 21.48
CA HIS A 24 -9.91 20.55 21.82
C HIS A 24 -8.57 21.04 21.24
N THR A 25 -7.96 20.31 20.32
CA THR A 25 -6.68 20.68 19.72
C THR A 25 -6.86 21.59 18.50
N HIS A 26 -5.82 22.33 18.14
CA HIS A 26 -5.81 23.12 16.89
C HIS A 26 -5.83 22.24 15.65
N GLY A 27 -6.54 22.71 14.62
CA GLY A 27 -6.54 22.07 13.30
C GLY A 27 -7.34 20.76 13.28
N ASN A 28 -7.01 19.85 12.37
CA ASN A 28 -7.79 18.65 12.08
C ASN A 28 -6.99 17.33 12.12
N ASN A 29 -5.73 17.37 12.51
CA ASN A 29 -4.88 16.17 12.52
C ASN A 29 -5.39 15.10 13.48
N SER A 30 -5.84 15.51 14.66
CA SER A 30 -6.44 14.63 15.67
C SER A 30 -7.71 13.95 15.17
N VAL A 31 -8.54 14.70 14.46
CA VAL A 31 -9.76 14.16 13.81
C VAL A 31 -9.41 13.11 12.77
N LEU A 32 -8.50 13.43 11.84
CA LEU A 32 -8.06 12.47 10.82
C LEU A 32 -7.44 11.22 11.44
N GLY A 33 -6.59 11.40 12.44
CA GLY A 33 -5.98 10.30 13.19
C GLY A 33 -7.00 9.42 13.89
N SER A 34 -8.00 10.02 14.55
CA SER A 34 -9.06 9.27 15.24
C SER A 34 -9.93 8.46 14.29
N VAL A 35 -10.27 9.03 13.12
CA VAL A 35 -11.03 8.33 12.07
C VAL A 35 -10.22 7.16 11.51
N ALA A 36 -8.90 7.33 11.29
CA ALA A 36 -8.02 6.23 10.86
C ALA A 36 -7.97 5.10 11.90
N LEU A 37 -8.09 5.42 13.20
CA LEU A 37 -8.15 4.46 14.31
C LEU A 37 -9.55 3.88 14.54
N GLY A 38 -10.55 4.30 13.77
CA GLY A 38 -11.89 3.73 13.78
C GLY A 38 -12.95 4.56 14.49
N ALA A 39 -12.66 5.81 14.89
CA ALA A 39 -13.68 6.71 15.41
C ALA A 39 -14.75 7.02 14.33
N ARG A 40 -16.01 7.10 14.76
CA ARG A 40 -17.17 7.38 13.88
C ARG A 40 -17.90 8.66 14.30
N VAL A 41 -17.65 9.15 15.49
CA VAL A 41 -18.20 10.40 16.00
C VAL A 41 -17.05 11.30 16.37
N VAL A 42 -17.14 12.58 16.00
CA VAL A 42 -16.15 13.59 16.36
C VAL A 42 -16.89 14.84 16.84
N GLU A 43 -16.51 15.32 17.98
CA GLU A 43 -16.92 16.61 18.53
C GLU A 43 -15.73 17.56 18.53
N LYS A 44 -15.95 18.80 18.16
CA LYS A 44 -14.92 19.83 18.12
C LYS A 44 -15.53 21.22 18.30
N HIS A 45 -14.80 22.12 18.96
CA HIS A 45 -15.21 23.50 19.12
C HIS A 45 -15.36 24.21 17.79
N PHE A 46 -16.40 25.03 17.67
CA PHE A 46 -16.75 25.78 16.47
C PHE A 46 -16.91 27.27 16.81
N THR A 47 -16.46 28.15 15.92
CA THR A 47 -16.66 29.58 16.00
C THR A 47 -16.94 30.15 14.61
N ASP A 48 -17.66 31.24 14.56
CA ASP A 48 -17.83 32.07 13.35
C ASP A 48 -16.59 32.88 13.02
N ASN A 49 -15.82 33.30 14.07
CA ASN A 49 -14.61 34.11 13.92
C ASN A 49 -13.60 33.81 15.03
N ASN A 50 -12.39 33.37 14.65
CA ASN A 50 -11.32 33.05 15.57
C ASN A 50 -10.71 34.27 16.31
N HIS A 51 -10.98 35.49 15.84
CA HIS A 51 -10.49 36.74 16.47
C HIS A 51 -11.41 37.29 17.54
N ARG A 52 -12.52 36.60 17.88
CA ARG A 52 -13.39 36.98 18.96
C ARG A 52 -12.69 36.80 20.29
N THR A 53 -12.98 37.69 21.24
CA THR A 53 -12.53 37.58 22.65
C THR A 53 -13.29 36.47 23.31
N GLY A 54 -12.55 35.53 23.97
CA GLY A 54 -13.12 34.40 24.70
C GLY A 54 -12.16 33.23 24.74
N PRO A 55 -12.38 32.26 25.66
CA PRO A 55 -11.40 31.20 25.92
C PRO A 55 -11.20 30.23 24.74
N ASP A 56 -12.24 29.95 23.97
CA ASP A 56 -12.23 28.81 23.00
C ASP A 56 -12.12 29.24 21.55
N HIS A 57 -12.29 30.54 21.23
CA HIS A 57 -12.33 31.00 19.83
C HIS A 57 -11.02 30.76 19.08
N LEU A 58 -9.88 30.91 19.73
CA LEU A 58 -8.56 30.84 19.11
C LEU A 58 -8.27 29.47 18.47
N PHE A 59 -8.64 28.37 19.14
CA PHE A 59 -8.39 27.01 18.64
C PHE A 59 -9.61 26.35 17.98
N SER A 60 -10.77 26.99 18.03
CA SER A 60 -12.01 26.50 17.40
C SER A 60 -11.91 26.44 15.89
N MET A 61 -12.65 25.53 15.31
CA MET A 61 -12.83 25.47 13.86
C MET A 61 -13.83 26.53 13.42
N ASN A 62 -13.48 27.28 12.38
CA ASN A 62 -14.40 28.19 11.71
C ASN A 62 -15.06 27.50 10.48
N PRO A 63 -16.07 28.11 9.81
CA PRO A 63 -16.73 27.48 8.67
C PRO A 63 -15.79 26.98 7.58
N LYS A 64 -14.71 27.73 7.27
CA LYS A 64 -13.74 27.38 6.23
C LYS A 64 -12.90 26.17 6.62
N THR A 65 -12.36 26.17 7.86
CA THR A 65 -11.53 25.08 8.38
C THR A 65 -12.35 23.82 8.64
N TRP A 66 -13.61 23.97 9.10
CA TRP A 66 -14.55 22.86 9.25
C TRP A 66 -14.83 22.16 7.91
N LYS A 67 -15.17 22.94 6.88
CA LYS A 67 -15.39 22.40 5.52
C LYS A 67 -14.16 21.65 5.02
N LYS A 68 -12.94 22.19 5.25
CA LYS A 68 -11.68 21.54 4.89
C LYS A 68 -11.50 20.22 5.64
N MET A 69 -11.75 20.21 6.94
CA MET A 69 -11.67 19.01 7.80
C MET A 69 -12.58 17.90 7.28
N ILE A 70 -13.87 18.20 7.03
CA ILE A 70 -14.83 17.22 6.49
C ILE A 70 -14.35 16.68 5.14
N LYS A 71 -13.91 17.55 4.23
CA LYS A 71 -13.39 17.10 2.91
C LYS A 71 -12.21 16.13 3.06
N GLN A 72 -11.25 16.47 3.92
CA GLN A 72 -10.09 15.63 4.16
C GLN A 72 -10.46 14.31 4.84
N THR A 73 -11.39 14.31 5.77
CA THR A 73 -11.91 13.08 6.40
C THR A 73 -12.54 12.16 5.36
N ARG A 74 -13.35 12.68 4.43
CA ARG A 74 -13.94 11.86 3.36
C ARG A 74 -12.90 11.29 2.38
N ILE A 75 -11.83 12.02 2.12
CA ILE A 75 -10.70 11.52 1.31
C ILE A 75 -9.97 10.41 2.07
N LEU A 76 -9.69 10.60 3.37
CA LEU A 76 -9.05 9.61 4.22
C LEU A 76 -9.86 8.30 4.26
N GLU A 77 -11.18 8.38 4.50
CA GLU A 77 -12.06 7.19 4.53
C GLU A 77 -11.96 6.37 3.25
N LYS A 78 -11.93 7.02 2.08
CA LYS A 78 -11.73 6.33 0.79
C LYS A 78 -10.34 5.71 0.68
N SER A 79 -9.33 6.31 1.30
CA SER A 79 -7.94 5.84 1.24
C SER A 79 -7.66 4.66 2.17
N LEU A 80 -8.48 4.44 3.20
CA LEU A 80 -8.32 3.33 4.14
C LEU A 80 -8.52 1.95 3.48
N GLY A 81 -9.38 1.88 2.46
CA GLY A 81 -9.66 0.64 1.74
C GLY A 81 -10.24 -0.47 2.62
N ASP A 82 -10.13 -1.70 2.17
CA ASP A 82 -10.65 -2.90 2.85
C ASP A 82 -9.56 -3.74 3.56
N GLY A 83 -8.32 -3.27 3.57
CA GLY A 83 -7.18 -3.94 4.20
C GLY A 83 -6.69 -5.19 3.46
N LYS A 84 -7.26 -5.56 2.32
CA LYS A 84 -6.82 -6.74 1.56
C LYS A 84 -5.72 -6.37 0.57
N LYS A 85 -4.54 -6.98 0.70
CA LYS A 85 -3.45 -6.78 -0.27
C LYS A 85 -3.72 -7.60 -1.54
N ARG A 86 -3.87 -6.88 -2.66
CA ARG A 86 -4.03 -7.45 -4.01
C ARG A 86 -3.42 -6.50 -5.06
N ILE A 87 -3.30 -7.00 -6.29
CA ILE A 87 -3.02 -6.14 -7.44
C ILE A 87 -4.36 -5.54 -7.88
N GLU A 88 -4.49 -4.22 -7.76
CA GLU A 88 -5.70 -3.51 -8.17
C GLU A 88 -5.85 -3.48 -9.71
N ILE A 89 -7.07 -3.17 -10.17
CA ILE A 89 -7.38 -3.20 -11.61
C ILE A 89 -6.44 -2.29 -12.42
N ASN A 90 -6.18 -1.09 -11.92
CA ASN A 90 -5.28 -0.11 -12.52
C ASN A 90 -3.79 -0.50 -12.44
N GLU A 91 -3.41 -1.47 -11.58
CA GLU A 91 -2.03 -1.95 -11.43
C GLU A 91 -1.72 -3.18 -12.31
N LYS A 92 -2.73 -3.83 -12.91
CA LYS A 92 -2.56 -5.08 -13.67
C LYS A 92 -1.52 -4.95 -14.78
N LEU A 93 -1.60 -3.90 -15.60
CA LEU A 93 -0.63 -3.68 -16.68
C LEU A 93 0.76 -3.38 -16.10
N SER A 94 0.86 -2.50 -15.12
CA SER A 94 2.12 -2.15 -14.46
C SER A 94 2.76 -3.36 -13.79
N SER A 95 1.97 -4.29 -13.27
CA SER A 95 2.49 -5.52 -12.64
C SER A 95 3.19 -6.45 -13.63
N ILE A 96 2.91 -6.35 -14.93
CA ILE A 96 3.61 -7.08 -16.00
C ILE A 96 4.82 -6.28 -16.47
N VAL A 97 4.59 -5.02 -16.89
CA VAL A 97 5.60 -4.17 -17.54
C VAL A 97 6.73 -3.80 -16.59
N GLN A 98 6.42 -3.53 -15.32
CA GLN A 98 7.39 -3.04 -14.34
C GLN A 98 8.12 -4.15 -13.57
N ARG A 99 7.62 -5.38 -13.57
CA ARG A 99 8.29 -6.50 -12.93
C ARG A 99 9.40 -7.05 -13.83
N ARG A 100 10.46 -7.58 -13.19
CA ARG A 100 11.56 -8.24 -13.90
C ARG A 100 11.30 -9.74 -13.98
N SER A 101 11.68 -10.33 -15.12
CA SER A 101 11.76 -11.77 -15.33
C SER A 101 13.21 -12.25 -15.40
N ILE A 102 13.41 -13.54 -15.14
CA ILE A 102 14.71 -14.19 -15.29
C ILE A 102 14.96 -14.45 -16.76
N ARG A 103 16.13 -13.98 -17.25
CA ARG A 103 16.57 -14.15 -18.63
C ARG A 103 18.03 -14.54 -18.71
N LEU A 104 18.51 -14.96 -19.88
CA LEU A 104 19.92 -15.25 -20.09
C LEU A 104 20.72 -13.97 -20.40
N ASN A 105 21.94 -13.86 -19.86
CA ASN A 105 22.87 -12.79 -20.23
C ASN A 105 23.69 -13.12 -21.50
N ARG A 106 23.57 -14.35 -22.02
CA ARG A 106 24.18 -14.87 -23.25
C ARG A 106 23.36 -16.02 -23.83
N SER A 107 23.57 -16.34 -25.09
CA SER A 107 22.98 -17.53 -25.70
C SER A 107 23.59 -18.80 -25.12
N LEU A 108 22.75 -19.82 -24.85
CA LEU A 108 23.14 -21.12 -24.33
C LEU A 108 22.50 -22.26 -25.15
N LYS A 109 23.27 -23.36 -25.33
CA LYS A 109 22.83 -24.54 -26.06
C LYS A 109 21.96 -25.47 -25.19
N LYS A 110 21.12 -26.27 -25.83
CA LYS A 110 20.40 -27.41 -25.19
C LYS A 110 21.37 -28.26 -24.36
N GLY A 111 20.92 -28.70 -23.19
CA GLY A 111 21.70 -29.51 -22.23
C GLY A 111 22.59 -28.70 -21.31
N THR A 112 22.76 -27.38 -21.52
CA THR A 112 23.56 -26.54 -20.61
C THR A 112 22.87 -26.46 -19.26
N LYS A 113 23.64 -26.70 -18.19
CA LYS A 113 23.18 -26.54 -16.81
C LYS A 113 23.09 -25.07 -16.46
N ILE A 114 21.96 -24.64 -15.92
CA ILE A 114 21.71 -23.24 -15.54
C ILE A 114 22.48 -22.92 -14.25
N GLU A 115 23.35 -21.93 -14.35
CA GLU A 115 24.09 -21.34 -13.25
C GLU A 115 23.73 -19.88 -13.08
N GLU A 116 23.86 -19.34 -11.86
CA GLU A 116 23.51 -17.95 -11.57
C GLU A 116 24.25 -16.94 -12.44
N LYS A 117 25.50 -17.21 -12.78
CA LYS A 117 26.35 -16.37 -13.67
C LYS A 117 25.78 -16.18 -15.07
N PHE A 118 24.82 -17.03 -15.52
CA PHE A 118 24.15 -16.93 -16.81
C PHE A 118 22.87 -16.12 -16.76
N LEU A 119 22.40 -15.74 -15.57
CA LEU A 119 21.12 -15.08 -15.40
C LEU A 119 21.25 -13.56 -15.38
N ILE A 120 20.24 -12.90 -15.95
CA ILE A 120 20.01 -11.45 -15.86
C ILE A 120 18.53 -11.20 -15.60
N TYR A 121 18.21 -10.08 -14.95
CA TYR A 121 16.85 -9.77 -14.52
C TYR A 121 16.35 -8.52 -15.26
N LEU A 122 15.55 -8.72 -16.31
CA LEU A 122 15.05 -7.67 -17.19
C LEU A 122 13.52 -7.56 -17.15
N ARG A 123 13.01 -6.36 -17.40
CA ARG A 123 11.60 -6.10 -17.67
C ARG A 123 11.27 -6.41 -19.13
N PRO A 124 10.04 -6.79 -19.45
CA PRO A 124 8.90 -7.10 -18.58
C PRO A 124 8.95 -8.53 -18.01
N CYS A 125 8.00 -8.85 -17.09
CA CYS A 125 7.73 -10.21 -16.64
C CYS A 125 6.37 -10.68 -17.16
N PRO A 126 6.32 -11.32 -18.34
CA PRO A 126 5.08 -11.87 -18.87
C PRO A 126 4.61 -13.09 -18.05
N LYS A 127 3.41 -13.60 -18.35
CA LYS A 127 2.79 -14.71 -17.58
C LYS A 127 3.67 -15.96 -17.46
N ASN A 128 4.47 -16.26 -18.49
CA ASN A 128 5.39 -17.40 -18.52
C ASN A 128 6.79 -17.07 -17.97
N GLY A 129 7.03 -15.83 -17.50
CA GLY A 129 8.30 -15.44 -16.91
C GLY A 129 8.34 -15.78 -15.43
N LEU A 130 9.50 -16.19 -14.92
CA LEU A 130 9.77 -16.34 -13.51
C LEU A 130 10.30 -15.02 -12.93
N SER A 131 9.80 -14.63 -11.76
CA SER A 131 10.34 -13.49 -11.02
C SER A 131 11.73 -13.80 -10.46
N PRO A 132 12.61 -12.81 -10.21
CA PRO A 132 13.96 -13.02 -9.70
C PRO A 132 14.06 -13.89 -8.44
N TYR A 133 13.09 -13.76 -7.51
CA TYR A 133 13.05 -14.54 -6.27
C TYR A 133 12.72 -16.03 -6.51
N GLU A 134 12.27 -16.41 -7.71
CA GLU A 134 11.97 -17.78 -8.08
C GLU A 134 13.15 -18.51 -8.74
N LYS A 135 14.34 -17.90 -8.79
CA LYS A 135 15.53 -18.46 -9.48
C LYS A 135 15.86 -19.90 -9.07
N ASN A 136 15.60 -20.27 -7.82
CA ASN A 136 15.85 -21.63 -7.31
C ASN A 136 15.02 -22.71 -8.03
N LYS A 137 13.94 -22.34 -8.72
CA LYS A 137 13.14 -23.28 -9.53
C LYS A 137 13.85 -23.78 -10.79
N ILE A 138 14.88 -23.04 -11.23
CA ILE A 138 15.61 -23.32 -12.48
C ILE A 138 17.11 -23.52 -12.29
N LEU A 139 17.72 -23.00 -11.22
CA LEU A 139 19.12 -23.20 -10.94
C LEU A 139 19.47 -24.71 -10.85
N GLY A 140 20.55 -25.10 -11.50
CA GLY A 140 21.02 -26.47 -11.54
C GLY A 140 20.30 -27.36 -12.58
N LYS A 141 19.18 -26.92 -13.14
CA LYS A 141 18.46 -27.62 -14.22
C LYS A 141 19.15 -27.46 -15.56
N LYS A 142 18.86 -28.33 -16.53
CA LYS A 142 19.40 -28.29 -17.90
C LYS A 142 18.38 -27.71 -18.87
N LEU A 143 18.84 -26.93 -19.85
CA LEU A 143 18.02 -26.44 -20.95
C LEU A 143 17.53 -27.60 -21.85
N ILE A 144 16.25 -27.60 -22.16
CA ILE A 144 15.66 -28.60 -23.10
C ILE A 144 15.75 -28.18 -24.59
N ARG A 145 16.09 -26.90 -24.86
CA ARG A 145 16.34 -26.33 -26.19
C ARG A 145 17.42 -25.25 -26.11
N ASN A 146 17.89 -24.79 -27.29
CA ASN A 146 18.72 -23.58 -27.33
C ASN A 146 17.92 -22.38 -26.91
N LEU A 147 18.54 -21.46 -26.15
CA LEU A 147 17.97 -20.16 -25.77
C LEU A 147 18.97 -19.06 -26.15
N GLU A 148 18.44 -17.99 -26.71
CA GLU A 148 19.22 -16.80 -27.05
C GLU A 148 19.44 -15.87 -25.88
N LYS A 149 20.41 -14.96 -26.04
CA LYS A 149 20.60 -13.86 -25.08
C LYS A 149 19.29 -13.10 -24.86
N GLU A 150 19.00 -12.76 -23.61
CA GLU A 150 17.79 -12.06 -23.14
C GLU A 150 16.49 -12.87 -23.30
N GLU A 151 16.56 -14.10 -23.75
CA GLU A 151 15.40 -14.98 -23.76
C GLU A 151 15.02 -15.42 -22.33
N ILE A 152 13.73 -15.61 -22.09
CA ILE A 152 13.18 -15.97 -20.78
C ILE A 152 13.58 -17.39 -20.42
N VAL A 153 14.08 -17.57 -19.18
CA VAL A 153 14.31 -18.88 -18.57
C VAL A 153 13.19 -19.19 -17.60
N ASN A 154 12.55 -20.33 -17.77
CA ASN A 154 11.44 -20.77 -16.94
C ASN A 154 11.38 -22.31 -16.82
N CYS A 155 10.38 -22.82 -16.06
CA CYS A 155 10.22 -24.26 -15.88
C CYS A 155 9.80 -25.02 -17.15
N GLN A 156 9.32 -24.33 -18.20
CA GLN A 156 8.91 -24.96 -19.47
C GLN A 156 10.09 -25.24 -20.39
N ASN A 157 11.21 -24.52 -20.21
CA ASN A 157 12.42 -24.71 -21.05
C ASN A 157 13.62 -25.26 -20.25
N THR A 158 13.38 -25.77 -19.04
CA THR A 158 14.38 -26.41 -18.18
C THR A 158 13.86 -27.73 -17.59
N ILE A 159 14.76 -28.70 -17.39
CA ILE A 159 14.50 -30.00 -16.75
C ILE A 159 15.54 -30.30 -15.68
#